data_66b22b85d73e781c2206649ace51be24
#
_entry.id   66b22b85d73e781c2206649ace51be24
#
_cell.length_a   1.000
_cell.length_b   1.000
_cell.length_c   1.000
_cell.angle_alpha   90.00
_cell.angle_beta   90.00
_cell.angle_gamma   90.00
#
_symmetry.space_group_name_H-M   'P 1'
#
loop_
_entity.id
_entity.type
_entity.pdbx_description
1 polymer ?
#
loop_
_entity_poly.entity_id
_entity_poly.type
_entity_poly.pdbx_seq_one_letter_code
_entity_poly.pdbx_strand_id
1 'polypeptide(L)'
;MNLEVTYLSTTDLIPYANNPRTHSDQQVAQVAASIQEFGFNNPILIDEYNNIIAGHGRLAAAQKLNMNTVPTISLEGLSEAQLKAYVIADNKLTENGGWDYDLLAVEIERLKELDLDIDLTGFDPTELDTILEPKVIEGLTDEDEVPEAPEEPITKRGDVWILGNHRLMCGDSTSVDDVERLMAGQKVDMVFTDPPYGIDVGNQSQGKGGGIAKKNEYGVNDWDKDIPYEAINLALALSDFCVLWGANYYADRLPPSSCWIAWDKDNGESDFADVELAWTSYKKAARIVKWKWAGMLQQDMKNKEKRVHPTQKPTALAEWVFDKFSAGTVVLDLFGGSGSTLIACEKTARDCLMMELDPKYCDVIVDRWQSFTGKTAELERPLEVVNG
;
A
#
# COMPACT_ATOMS: atom_id res chain seq x y z
N MET A 1 32.07 -28.37 -11.90
CA MET A 1 33.05 -27.66 -11.06
C MET A 1 32.51 -27.65 -9.65
N ASN A 2 33.24 -28.20 -8.68
CA ASN A 2 32.93 -27.98 -7.27
C ASN A 2 33.67 -26.70 -6.87
N LEU A 3 32.89 -25.63 -6.56
CA LEU A 3 33.47 -24.39 -6.07
C LEU A 3 33.66 -24.50 -4.56
N GLU A 4 34.87 -24.28 -4.09
CA GLU A 4 35.24 -24.33 -2.68
C GLU A 4 35.59 -22.93 -2.19
N VAL A 5 35.05 -22.56 -1.03
CA VAL A 5 35.37 -21.28 -0.39
C VAL A 5 36.63 -21.48 0.46
N THR A 6 37.68 -20.71 0.14
CA THR A 6 38.94 -20.66 0.89
C THR A 6 39.13 -19.28 1.49
N TYR A 7 39.82 -19.17 2.63
CA TYR A 7 40.15 -17.89 3.25
C TYR A 7 41.61 -17.54 2.97
N LEU A 8 41.80 -16.41 2.26
CA LEU A 8 43.13 -15.88 1.96
C LEU A 8 43.38 -14.56 2.68
N SER A 9 44.67 -14.27 2.91
CA SER A 9 45.07 -12.98 3.45
C SER A 9 44.72 -11.86 2.47
N THR A 10 44.24 -10.74 2.98
CA THR A 10 43.94 -9.53 2.17
C THR A 10 45.19 -8.98 1.47
N THR A 11 46.39 -9.30 1.99
CA THR A 11 47.68 -8.91 1.40
C THR A 11 48.15 -9.84 0.26
N ASP A 12 47.59 -11.03 0.18
CA ASP A 12 47.98 -12.03 -0.84
C ASP A 12 47.15 -11.91 -2.13
N LEU A 13 46.10 -11.09 -2.08
CA LEU A 13 45.22 -10.81 -3.21
C LEU A 13 45.79 -9.71 -4.10
N ILE A 14 45.83 -9.98 -5.40
CA ILE A 14 46.39 -9.07 -6.41
C ILE A 14 45.24 -8.37 -7.17
N PRO A 15 45.01 -7.07 -6.97
CA PRO A 15 44.03 -6.34 -7.76
C PRO A 15 44.37 -6.32 -9.24
N TYR A 16 43.38 -6.56 -10.12
CA TYR A 16 43.59 -6.47 -11.55
C TYR A 16 43.82 -5.05 -12.02
N ALA A 17 45.05 -4.75 -12.49
CA ALA A 17 45.48 -3.37 -12.82
C ALA A 17 44.64 -2.71 -13.93
N ASN A 18 44.03 -3.50 -14.83
CA ASN A 18 43.20 -3.02 -15.94
C ASN A 18 41.68 -3.17 -15.63
N ASN A 19 41.29 -3.21 -14.36
CA ASN A 19 39.88 -3.22 -14.01
C ASN A 19 39.19 -1.93 -14.48
N PRO A 20 38.20 -2.02 -15.40
CA PRO A 20 37.53 -0.82 -15.90
C PRO A 20 36.56 -0.21 -14.88
N ARG A 21 36.17 -0.94 -13.82
CA ARG A 21 35.25 -0.45 -12.79
C ARG A 21 35.98 0.30 -11.71
N THR A 22 35.53 1.52 -11.46
CA THR A 22 36.00 2.37 -10.34
C THR A 22 35.09 2.24 -9.14
N HIS A 23 35.63 2.43 -7.94
CA HIS A 23 34.90 2.42 -6.69
C HIS A 23 35.15 3.74 -5.96
N SER A 24 34.10 4.49 -5.65
CA SER A 24 34.22 5.69 -4.81
C SER A 24 34.45 5.30 -3.34
N ASP A 25 35.03 6.22 -2.58
CA ASP A 25 35.19 6.04 -1.13
C ASP A 25 33.85 5.83 -0.41
N GLN A 26 32.78 6.44 -0.92
CA GLN A 26 31.42 6.28 -0.42
C GLN A 26 30.93 4.84 -0.67
N GLN A 27 31.07 4.34 -1.90
CA GLN A 27 30.68 2.96 -2.23
C GLN A 27 31.46 1.93 -1.40
N VAL A 28 32.77 2.17 -1.20
CA VAL A 28 33.59 1.29 -0.34
C VAL A 28 33.10 1.33 1.11
N ALA A 29 32.65 2.50 1.59
CA ALA A 29 32.10 2.62 2.94
C ALA A 29 30.76 1.89 3.08
N GLN A 30 29.88 1.96 2.08
CA GLN A 30 28.61 1.23 2.05
C GLN A 30 28.84 -0.29 2.05
N VAL A 31 29.77 -0.79 1.21
CA VAL A 31 30.13 -2.22 1.19
C VAL A 31 30.74 -2.64 2.54
N ALA A 32 31.54 -1.81 3.18
CA ALA A 32 32.10 -2.09 4.49
C ALA A 32 31.02 -2.17 5.57
N ALA A 33 30.05 -1.25 5.59
CA ALA A 33 28.91 -1.29 6.50
C ALA A 33 28.06 -2.56 6.30
N SER A 34 27.78 -2.93 5.06
CA SER A 34 27.09 -4.17 4.73
C SER A 34 27.85 -5.43 5.21
N ILE A 35 29.16 -5.48 5.03
CA ILE A 35 30.00 -6.58 5.55
C ILE A 35 29.97 -6.66 7.06
N GLN A 36 29.96 -5.51 7.73
CA GLN A 36 29.94 -5.43 9.20
C GLN A 36 28.60 -5.92 9.77
N GLU A 37 27.48 -5.58 9.13
CA GLU A 37 26.14 -5.95 9.59
C GLU A 37 25.76 -7.38 9.21
N PHE A 38 25.94 -7.75 7.95
CA PHE A 38 25.46 -9.03 7.41
C PHE A 38 26.55 -10.10 7.29
N GLY A 39 27.81 -9.75 7.56
CA GLY A 39 28.95 -10.62 7.34
C GLY A 39 29.45 -10.60 5.89
N PHE A 40 30.63 -11.23 5.65
CA PHE A 40 31.23 -11.34 4.32
C PHE A 40 30.58 -12.50 3.54
N ASN A 41 29.38 -12.31 3.03
CA ASN A 41 28.53 -13.37 2.45
C ASN A 41 28.76 -13.63 0.96
N ASN A 42 29.48 -12.75 0.25
CA ASN A 42 29.75 -12.85 -1.18
C ASN A 42 31.26 -12.93 -1.44
N PRO A 43 31.85 -14.13 -1.66
CA PRO A 43 33.28 -14.32 -1.79
C PRO A 43 33.92 -13.53 -2.95
N ILE A 44 35.20 -13.21 -2.83
CA ILE A 44 36.02 -12.63 -3.91
C ILE A 44 36.39 -13.73 -4.88
N LEU A 45 36.17 -13.49 -6.18
CA LEU A 45 36.60 -14.45 -7.23
C LEU A 45 38.01 -14.13 -7.67
N ILE A 46 38.86 -15.17 -7.71
CA ILE A 46 40.27 -15.07 -8.05
C ILE A 46 40.68 -16.12 -9.11
N ASP A 47 41.79 -15.92 -9.74
CA ASP A 47 42.46 -16.95 -10.53
C ASP A 47 43.44 -17.80 -9.68
N GLU A 48 44.10 -18.76 -10.30
CA GLU A 48 45.10 -19.63 -9.67
C GLU A 48 46.34 -18.90 -9.13
N TYR A 49 46.54 -17.62 -9.49
CA TYR A 49 47.66 -16.77 -9.06
C TYR A 49 47.18 -15.68 -8.05
N ASN A 50 46.02 -15.80 -7.50
CA ASN A 50 45.37 -14.84 -6.59
C ASN A 50 45.04 -13.47 -7.24
N ASN A 51 45.05 -13.36 -8.58
CA ASN A 51 44.55 -12.12 -9.20
C ASN A 51 43.04 -12.04 -9.06
N ILE A 52 42.53 -10.87 -8.68
CA ILE A 52 41.09 -10.66 -8.48
C ILE A 52 40.43 -10.57 -9.84
N ILE A 53 39.43 -11.42 -10.06
CA ILE A 53 38.53 -11.41 -11.21
C ILE A 53 37.28 -10.55 -10.90
N ALA A 54 36.68 -10.75 -9.71
CA ALA A 54 35.51 -9.98 -9.26
C ALA A 54 35.59 -9.76 -7.75
N GLY A 55 35.17 -8.55 -7.32
CA GLY A 55 35.10 -8.19 -5.89
C GLY A 55 36.16 -7.20 -5.42
N HIS A 56 36.73 -6.37 -6.30
CA HIS A 56 37.69 -5.32 -5.94
C HIS A 56 37.17 -4.36 -4.85
N GLY A 57 35.89 -3.94 -4.94
CA GLY A 57 35.25 -3.13 -3.91
C GLY A 57 35.12 -3.85 -2.56
N ARG A 58 34.91 -5.17 -2.57
CA ARG A 58 34.86 -6.02 -1.36
C ARG A 58 36.24 -6.14 -0.71
N LEU A 59 37.33 -6.26 -1.50
CA LEU A 59 38.68 -6.20 -0.94
C LEU A 59 38.97 -4.85 -0.30
N ALA A 60 38.64 -3.74 -0.98
CA ALA A 60 38.85 -2.40 -0.44
C ALA A 60 38.06 -2.18 0.87
N ALA A 61 36.81 -2.67 0.93
CA ALA A 61 35.99 -2.63 2.14
C ALA A 61 36.59 -3.48 3.27
N ALA A 62 37.08 -4.70 2.99
CA ALA A 62 37.74 -5.55 3.97
C ALA A 62 39.00 -4.90 4.53
N GLN A 63 39.81 -4.25 3.68
CA GLN A 63 40.99 -3.50 4.09
C GLN A 63 40.62 -2.32 4.98
N LYS A 64 39.54 -1.60 4.64
CA LYS A 64 39.01 -0.50 5.47
C LYS A 64 38.55 -0.99 6.86
N LEU A 65 38.01 -2.21 6.93
CA LEU A 65 37.60 -2.87 8.18
C LEU A 65 38.79 -3.53 8.93
N ASN A 66 40.00 -3.45 8.41
CA ASN A 66 41.20 -4.12 8.94
C ASN A 66 41.04 -5.65 9.06
N MET A 67 40.31 -6.26 8.13
CA MET A 67 40.18 -7.72 8.07
C MET A 67 41.49 -8.35 7.57
N ASN A 68 42.01 -9.34 8.29
CA ASN A 68 43.23 -10.03 7.91
C ASN A 68 43.00 -11.05 6.77
N THR A 69 41.83 -11.69 6.76
CA THR A 69 41.47 -12.71 5.76
C THR A 69 40.06 -12.44 5.21
N VAL A 70 39.83 -12.88 3.97
CA VAL A 70 38.55 -12.79 3.28
C VAL A 70 38.22 -14.11 2.59
N PRO A 71 36.91 -14.42 2.44
CA PRO A 71 36.50 -15.61 1.68
C PRO A 71 36.76 -15.41 0.18
N THR A 72 37.34 -16.40 -0.46
CA THR A 72 37.67 -16.41 -1.90
C THR A 72 37.19 -17.68 -2.55
N ILE A 73 36.95 -17.64 -3.87
CA ILE A 73 36.70 -18.77 -4.73
C ILE A 73 37.68 -18.69 -5.92
N SER A 74 38.45 -19.73 -6.14
CA SER A 74 39.36 -19.85 -7.30
C SER A 74 38.56 -20.35 -8.52
N LEU A 75 38.68 -19.63 -9.65
CA LEU A 75 38.14 -20.02 -10.95
C LEU A 75 39.25 -20.66 -11.76
N GLU A 76 39.29 -21.99 -11.79
CA GLU A 76 40.29 -22.76 -12.50
C GLU A 76 39.84 -23.12 -13.93
N GLY A 77 40.81 -23.30 -14.84
CA GLY A 77 40.58 -23.82 -16.20
C GLY A 77 40.00 -22.80 -17.19
N LEU A 78 39.98 -21.51 -16.86
CA LEU A 78 39.61 -20.46 -17.80
C LEU A 78 40.85 -19.95 -18.55
N SER A 79 40.72 -19.72 -19.86
CA SER A 79 41.74 -19.04 -20.63
C SER A 79 41.84 -17.57 -20.28
N GLU A 80 42.97 -16.92 -20.55
CA GLU A 80 43.17 -15.47 -20.34
C GLU A 80 42.06 -14.63 -20.98
N ALA A 81 41.62 -15.00 -22.19
CA ALA A 81 40.52 -14.31 -22.90
C ALA A 81 39.17 -14.46 -22.16
N GLN A 82 38.89 -15.65 -21.61
CA GLN A 82 37.69 -15.89 -20.85
C GLN A 82 37.69 -15.12 -19.51
N LEU A 83 38.82 -15.05 -18.79
CA LEU A 83 38.95 -14.26 -17.58
C LEU A 83 38.70 -12.76 -17.84
N LYS A 84 39.34 -12.21 -18.90
CA LYS A 84 39.10 -10.79 -19.28
C LYS A 84 37.64 -10.54 -19.66
N ALA A 85 37.02 -11.43 -20.42
CA ALA A 85 35.62 -11.33 -20.80
C ALA A 85 34.70 -11.40 -19.55
N TYR A 86 35.04 -12.30 -18.61
CA TYR A 86 34.25 -12.46 -17.38
C TYR A 86 34.33 -11.23 -16.49
N VAL A 87 35.49 -10.60 -16.32
CA VAL A 87 35.63 -9.31 -15.58
C VAL A 87 34.65 -8.24 -16.11
N ILE A 88 34.52 -8.15 -17.43
CA ILE A 88 33.60 -7.19 -18.07
C ILE A 88 32.15 -7.63 -17.89
N ALA A 89 31.86 -8.92 -18.13
CA ALA A 89 30.51 -9.46 -18.09
C ALA A 89 29.89 -9.38 -16.68
N ASP A 90 30.64 -9.74 -15.62
CA ASP A 90 30.18 -9.68 -14.24
C ASP A 90 29.72 -8.26 -13.84
N ASN A 91 30.48 -7.26 -14.24
CA ASN A 91 30.11 -5.86 -14.03
C ASN A 91 28.90 -5.46 -14.87
N LYS A 92 28.89 -5.78 -16.17
CA LYS A 92 27.84 -5.33 -17.08
C LYS A 92 26.49 -6.00 -16.84
N LEU A 93 26.47 -7.29 -16.53
CA LEU A 93 25.25 -8.04 -16.24
C LEU A 93 24.56 -7.52 -14.96
N THR A 94 25.34 -7.10 -13.97
CA THR A 94 24.80 -6.48 -12.76
C THR A 94 24.10 -5.14 -13.06
N GLU A 95 24.63 -4.35 -14.01
CA GLU A 95 24.03 -3.07 -14.43
C GLU A 95 22.76 -3.26 -15.29
N ASN A 96 22.60 -4.40 -15.96
CA ASN A 96 21.44 -4.67 -16.81
C ASN A 96 20.17 -5.04 -16.01
N GLY A 97 20.29 -5.29 -14.71
CA GLY A 97 19.16 -5.46 -13.81
C GLY A 97 18.45 -4.14 -13.57
N GLY A 98 17.16 -4.18 -13.29
CA GLY A 98 16.37 -3.03 -12.86
C GLY A 98 15.66 -3.33 -11.55
N TRP A 99 15.02 -2.31 -10.98
CA TRP A 99 14.18 -2.40 -9.80
C TRP A 99 12.71 -2.29 -10.18
N ASP A 100 11.88 -3.10 -9.57
CA ASP A 100 10.46 -2.80 -9.45
C ASP A 100 10.33 -1.77 -8.31
N TYR A 101 10.19 -0.51 -8.69
CA TYR A 101 10.21 0.59 -7.71
C TYR A 101 9.01 0.58 -6.78
N ASP A 102 7.88 -0.01 -7.18
CA ASP A 102 6.68 -0.09 -6.34
C ASP A 102 6.88 -1.15 -5.24
N LEU A 103 7.38 -2.33 -5.59
CA LEU A 103 7.77 -3.34 -4.61
C LEU A 103 8.92 -2.88 -3.73
N LEU A 104 9.89 -2.16 -4.30
CA LEU A 104 11.04 -1.64 -3.57
C LEU A 104 10.62 -0.61 -2.52
N ALA A 105 9.70 0.29 -2.84
CA ALA A 105 9.15 1.26 -1.89
C ALA A 105 8.51 0.57 -0.68
N VAL A 106 7.69 -0.45 -0.93
CA VAL A 106 7.05 -1.27 0.13
C VAL A 106 8.09 -1.94 1.03
N GLU A 107 9.15 -2.55 0.45
CA GLU A 107 10.18 -3.22 1.25
C GLU A 107 11.03 -2.22 2.06
N ILE A 108 11.34 -1.04 1.50
CA ILE A 108 12.06 0.02 2.24
C ILE A 108 11.22 0.52 3.42
N GLU A 109 9.91 0.72 3.23
CA GLU A 109 9.02 1.12 4.33
C GLU A 109 8.93 0.05 5.43
N ARG A 110 8.86 -1.23 5.06
CA ARG A 110 8.89 -2.35 6.02
C ARG A 110 10.20 -2.38 6.81
N LEU A 111 11.33 -2.11 6.15
CA LEU A 111 12.63 -2.04 6.84
C LEU A 111 12.66 -0.89 7.86
N LYS A 112 12.08 0.28 7.53
CA LYS A 112 11.94 1.41 8.47
C LYS A 112 11.07 1.03 9.68
N GLU A 113 10.01 0.27 9.47
CA GLU A 113 9.15 -0.20 10.57
C GLU A 113 9.86 -1.19 11.51
N LEU A 114 10.84 -1.92 10.99
CA LEU A 114 11.68 -2.85 11.74
C LEU A 114 12.89 -2.17 12.41
N ASP A 115 12.97 -0.83 12.39
CA ASP A 115 14.08 -0.03 12.94
C ASP A 115 15.45 -0.39 12.32
N LEU A 116 15.50 -0.92 11.08
CA LEU A 116 16.73 -1.18 10.37
C LEU A 116 17.26 0.13 9.75
N ASP A 117 18.58 0.31 9.83
CA ASP A 117 19.26 1.43 9.18
C ASP A 117 19.19 1.27 7.64
N ILE A 118 18.42 2.14 6.98
CA ILE A 118 18.17 2.09 5.53
C ILE A 118 19.44 2.39 4.71
N ASP A 119 20.43 3.12 5.27
CA ASP A 119 21.70 3.37 4.60
C ASP A 119 22.45 2.06 4.26
N LEU A 120 22.14 0.96 4.97
CA LEU A 120 22.69 -0.38 4.70
C LEU A 120 22.20 -0.98 3.38
N THR A 121 21.11 -0.47 2.81
CA THR A 121 20.57 -0.90 1.50
C THR A 121 21.40 -0.41 0.33
N GLY A 122 22.19 0.64 0.53
CA GLY A 122 23.08 1.23 -0.47
C GLY A 122 22.45 2.31 -1.34
N PHE A 123 21.15 2.59 -1.18
CA PHE A 123 20.50 3.74 -1.82
C PHE A 123 20.95 5.05 -1.17
N ASP A 124 21.15 6.11 -1.96
CA ASP A 124 21.40 7.42 -1.41
C ASP A 124 20.07 8.12 -0.97
N PRO A 125 20.12 9.15 -0.12
CA PRO A 125 18.91 9.83 0.35
C PRO A 125 18.03 10.39 -0.77
N THR A 126 18.60 10.86 -1.88
CA THR A 126 17.84 11.41 -3.00
C THR A 126 17.14 10.30 -3.79
N GLU A 127 17.82 9.16 -3.95
CA GLU A 127 17.18 7.95 -4.54
C GLU A 127 16.04 7.47 -3.67
N LEU A 128 16.23 7.42 -2.33
CA LEU A 128 15.19 7.02 -1.38
C LEU A 128 13.99 7.98 -1.42
N ASP A 129 14.22 9.28 -1.47
CA ASP A 129 13.15 10.26 -1.61
C ASP A 129 12.35 10.02 -2.89
N THR A 130 13.02 9.77 -4.02
CA THR A 130 12.35 9.48 -5.30
C THR A 130 11.59 8.16 -5.30
N ILE A 131 12.15 7.11 -4.66
CA ILE A 131 11.51 5.79 -4.54
C ILE A 131 10.26 5.87 -3.66
N LEU A 132 10.33 6.67 -2.60
CA LEU A 132 9.28 6.80 -1.59
C LEU A 132 8.30 7.95 -1.90
N GLU A 133 8.52 8.74 -2.96
CA GLU A 133 7.54 9.72 -3.40
C GLU A 133 6.21 9.03 -3.74
N PRO A 134 5.10 9.44 -3.11
CA PRO A 134 3.79 8.89 -3.44
C PRO A 134 3.47 9.11 -4.92
N LYS A 135 3.29 8.03 -5.67
CA LYS A 135 2.82 8.13 -7.05
C LYS A 135 1.32 8.44 -7.02
N VAL A 136 0.97 9.71 -7.19
CA VAL A 136 -0.42 10.13 -7.33
C VAL A 136 -0.82 10.03 -8.80
N ILE A 137 -1.80 9.17 -9.10
CA ILE A 137 -2.37 9.03 -10.44
C ILE A 137 -3.52 10.04 -10.55
N GLU A 138 -3.38 11.01 -11.42
CA GLU A 138 -4.47 11.93 -11.74
C GLU A 138 -5.52 11.23 -12.60
N GLY A 139 -6.80 11.34 -12.17
CA GLY A 139 -7.93 10.81 -12.92
C GLY A 139 -8.43 11.75 -14.01
N LEU A 140 -9.37 11.27 -14.80
CA LEU A 140 -10.04 12.06 -15.86
C LEU A 140 -11.17 12.94 -15.31
N THR A 141 -11.68 12.64 -14.10
CA THR A 141 -12.72 13.39 -13.37
C THR A 141 -12.20 13.80 -12.00
N ASP A 142 -12.96 14.66 -11.31
CA ASP A 142 -12.69 14.97 -9.91
C ASP A 142 -12.74 13.67 -9.06
N GLU A 143 -11.80 13.51 -8.15
CA GLU A 143 -11.65 12.31 -7.33
C GLU A 143 -12.81 12.05 -6.39
N ASP A 144 -13.48 13.10 -5.96
CA ASP A 144 -14.64 13.02 -5.07
C ASP A 144 -15.98 13.11 -5.84
N GLU A 145 -15.97 13.24 -7.17
CA GLU A 145 -17.18 13.19 -8.00
C GLU A 145 -17.84 11.81 -7.93
N VAL A 146 -19.13 11.78 -7.56
CA VAL A 146 -19.90 10.53 -7.43
C VAL A 146 -21.09 10.57 -8.38
N PRO A 147 -21.22 9.58 -9.28
CA PRO A 147 -22.38 9.43 -10.16
C PRO A 147 -23.69 9.29 -9.39
N GLU A 148 -24.82 9.64 -10.02
CA GLU A 148 -26.15 9.39 -9.44
C GLU A 148 -26.45 7.88 -9.47
N ALA A 149 -27.03 7.36 -8.38
CA ALA A 149 -27.40 5.95 -8.32
C ALA A 149 -28.51 5.64 -9.36
N PRO A 150 -28.40 4.52 -10.11
CA PRO A 150 -29.38 4.14 -11.11
C PRO A 150 -30.72 3.78 -10.46
N GLU A 151 -31.82 4.00 -11.19
CA GLU A 151 -33.15 3.56 -10.74
C GLU A 151 -33.20 2.03 -10.63
N GLU A 152 -32.73 1.33 -11.65
CA GLU A 152 -32.62 -0.13 -11.70
C GLU A 152 -31.13 -0.56 -11.80
N PRO A 153 -30.60 -1.30 -10.83
CA PRO A 153 -29.20 -1.72 -10.85
C PRO A 153 -28.95 -2.82 -11.87
N ILE A 154 -27.76 -2.80 -12.48
CA ILE A 154 -27.24 -3.88 -13.32
C ILE A 154 -26.65 -4.98 -12.44
N THR A 155 -25.93 -4.59 -11.38
CA THR A 155 -25.30 -5.48 -10.40
C THR A 155 -26.37 -6.24 -9.61
N LYS A 156 -26.03 -7.48 -9.23
CA LYS A 156 -26.85 -8.36 -8.39
C LYS A 156 -26.05 -8.85 -7.20
N ARG A 157 -26.75 -9.24 -6.14
CA ARG A 157 -26.13 -9.91 -4.99
C ARG A 157 -25.31 -11.11 -5.43
N GLY A 158 -24.08 -11.18 -4.97
CA GLY A 158 -23.11 -12.20 -5.33
C GLY A 158 -22.24 -11.86 -6.54
N ASP A 159 -22.52 -10.80 -7.30
CA ASP A 159 -21.67 -10.38 -8.40
C ASP A 159 -20.32 -9.84 -7.89
N VAL A 160 -19.24 -10.15 -8.62
CA VAL A 160 -17.90 -9.61 -8.40
C VAL A 160 -17.46 -8.89 -9.66
N TRP A 161 -17.12 -7.62 -9.53
CA TRP A 161 -16.57 -6.78 -10.58
C TRP A 161 -15.04 -6.69 -10.45
N ILE A 162 -14.35 -6.75 -11.59
CA ILE A 162 -12.93 -6.53 -11.73
C ILE A 162 -12.74 -5.14 -12.33
N LEU A 163 -12.10 -4.25 -11.57
CA LEU A 163 -11.86 -2.86 -11.92
C LEU A 163 -10.33 -2.64 -12.02
N GLY A 164 -9.73 -3.05 -13.14
CA GLY A 164 -8.26 -3.12 -13.26
C GLY A 164 -7.69 -4.14 -12.25
N ASN A 165 -6.92 -3.67 -11.27
CA ASN A 165 -6.39 -4.53 -10.20
C ASN A 165 -7.34 -4.67 -9.00
N HIS A 166 -8.40 -3.85 -8.94
CA HIS A 166 -9.34 -3.88 -7.81
C HIS A 166 -10.43 -4.93 -8.01
N ARG A 167 -11.03 -5.34 -6.89
CA ARG A 167 -12.20 -6.23 -6.88
C ARG A 167 -13.31 -5.59 -6.06
N LEU A 168 -14.51 -5.54 -6.62
CA LEU A 168 -15.73 -5.08 -5.93
C LEU A 168 -16.74 -6.21 -5.89
N MET A 169 -17.21 -6.58 -4.72
CA MET A 169 -18.26 -7.60 -4.57
C MET A 169 -19.54 -6.98 -4.04
N CYS A 170 -20.64 -7.28 -4.70
CA CYS A 170 -21.97 -7.04 -4.13
C CYS A 170 -22.30 -8.15 -3.14
N GLY A 171 -21.94 -7.98 -1.87
CA GLY A 171 -21.92 -9.03 -0.86
C GLY A 171 -22.35 -8.57 0.53
N ASP A 172 -22.30 -9.49 1.48
CA ASP A 172 -22.57 -9.27 2.88
C ASP A 172 -21.26 -9.35 3.69
N SER A 173 -20.85 -8.24 4.26
CA SER A 173 -19.60 -8.12 5.02
C SER A 173 -19.58 -8.95 6.31
N THR A 174 -20.74 -9.45 6.76
CA THR A 174 -20.86 -10.39 7.89
C THR A 174 -20.69 -11.84 7.48
N SER A 175 -20.73 -12.13 6.17
CA SER A 175 -20.56 -13.48 5.60
C SER A 175 -19.08 -13.77 5.34
N VAL A 176 -18.54 -14.78 6.03
CA VAL A 176 -17.16 -15.26 5.81
C VAL A 176 -16.98 -15.73 4.37
N ASP A 177 -17.96 -16.45 3.81
CA ASP A 177 -17.89 -16.98 2.44
C ASP A 177 -17.82 -15.86 1.40
N ASP A 178 -18.58 -14.76 1.60
CA ASP A 178 -18.54 -13.60 0.70
C ASP A 178 -17.18 -12.89 0.79
N VAL A 179 -16.65 -12.73 2.01
CA VAL A 179 -15.34 -12.09 2.23
C VAL A 179 -14.21 -12.94 1.63
N GLU A 180 -14.22 -14.26 1.82
CA GLU A 180 -13.25 -15.16 1.20
C GLU A 180 -13.32 -15.12 -0.33
N ARG A 181 -14.53 -15.05 -0.90
CA ARG A 181 -14.73 -14.92 -2.34
C ARG A 181 -14.22 -13.58 -2.88
N LEU A 182 -14.47 -12.47 -2.17
CA LEU A 182 -13.93 -11.17 -2.52
C LEU A 182 -12.40 -11.22 -2.55
N MET A 183 -11.79 -11.78 -1.50
CA MET A 183 -10.35 -11.85 -1.35
C MET A 183 -9.66 -12.72 -2.40
N ALA A 184 -10.34 -13.74 -2.93
CA ALA A 184 -9.81 -14.66 -3.95
C ALA A 184 -8.41 -15.22 -3.60
N GLY A 185 -8.14 -15.46 -2.31
CA GLY A 185 -6.87 -15.96 -1.80
C GLY A 185 -5.76 -14.90 -1.64
N GLN A 186 -6.04 -13.63 -1.91
CA GLN A 186 -5.09 -12.55 -1.67
C GLN A 186 -4.93 -12.27 -0.17
N LYS A 187 -3.72 -11.88 0.25
CA LYS A 187 -3.46 -11.42 1.60
C LYS A 187 -3.76 -9.93 1.68
N VAL A 188 -4.47 -9.53 2.74
CA VAL A 188 -4.77 -8.12 3.02
C VAL A 188 -3.62 -7.50 3.82
N ASP A 189 -3.09 -6.38 3.35
CA ASP A 189 -2.06 -5.63 4.07
C ASP A 189 -2.69 -4.66 5.08
N MET A 190 -3.79 -3.99 4.71
CA MET A 190 -4.52 -3.07 5.58
C MET A 190 -6.03 -3.24 5.42
N VAL A 191 -6.77 -3.16 6.53
CA VAL A 191 -8.20 -2.89 6.52
C VAL A 191 -8.42 -1.40 6.77
N PHE A 192 -9.11 -0.74 5.84
CA PHE A 192 -9.56 0.64 5.98
C PHE A 192 -11.06 0.68 5.68
N THR A 193 -11.90 0.90 6.69
CA THR A 193 -13.33 0.72 6.51
C THR A 193 -14.17 1.59 7.45
N ASP A 194 -15.41 1.86 7.03
CA ASP A 194 -16.39 2.73 7.71
C ASP A 194 -17.73 1.98 7.91
N PRO A 195 -17.83 1.10 8.91
CA PRO A 195 -19.04 0.34 9.16
C PRO A 195 -20.21 1.25 9.60
N PRO A 196 -21.47 0.82 9.41
CA PRO A 196 -22.63 1.50 9.97
C PRO A 196 -22.51 1.64 11.49
N TYR A 197 -22.97 2.80 12.03
CA TYR A 197 -22.81 3.15 13.46
C TYR A 197 -24.01 2.78 14.32
N GLY A 198 -25.10 2.30 13.75
CA GLY A 198 -26.34 1.97 14.47
C GLY A 198 -27.09 3.21 14.96
N ILE A 199 -26.89 4.36 14.35
CA ILE A 199 -27.50 5.64 14.76
C ILE A 199 -28.73 6.03 13.93
N ASP A 200 -29.17 5.17 13.00
CA ASP A 200 -30.38 5.34 12.17
C ASP A 200 -30.44 6.70 11.45
N VAL A 201 -29.33 7.09 10.80
CA VAL A 201 -29.17 8.38 10.11
C VAL A 201 -30.30 8.63 9.09
N GLY A 202 -30.81 7.59 8.44
CA GLY A 202 -31.87 7.67 7.44
C GLY A 202 -33.24 8.11 8.00
N ASN A 203 -33.49 7.87 9.28
CA ASN A 203 -34.79 8.10 9.92
C ASN A 203 -34.79 9.25 10.93
N GLN A 204 -33.63 9.87 11.22
CA GLN A 204 -33.58 11.04 12.10
C GLN A 204 -34.34 12.21 11.48
N SER A 205 -35.52 12.53 12.03
CA SER A 205 -36.27 13.74 11.68
C SER A 205 -35.41 14.96 11.97
N GLN A 206 -35.04 15.71 10.92
CA GLN A 206 -34.33 16.98 11.07
C GLN A 206 -35.04 17.84 12.10
N GLY A 207 -34.32 18.23 13.16
CA GLY A 207 -34.77 19.18 14.17
C GLY A 207 -35.29 20.47 13.50
N LYS A 208 -36.24 21.14 14.15
CA LYS A 208 -36.91 22.37 13.71
C LYS A 208 -35.93 23.55 13.52
N GLY A 209 -35.10 23.46 12.47
CA GLY A 209 -34.24 24.55 12.00
C GLY A 209 -34.55 24.80 10.53
N GLY A 210 -35.26 25.90 10.24
CA GLY A 210 -35.70 26.25 8.90
C GLY A 210 -34.54 26.59 7.94
N GLY A 211 -34.10 25.65 7.16
CA GLY A 211 -33.20 25.83 6.02
C GLY A 211 -33.76 25.14 4.81
N ILE A 212 -33.80 25.82 3.65
CA ILE A 212 -34.34 25.38 2.37
C ILE A 212 -33.43 24.32 1.76
N ALA A 213 -33.40 23.13 2.34
CA ALA A 213 -32.86 21.94 1.67
C ALA A 213 -34.05 21.08 1.25
N LYS A 214 -34.23 20.88 -0.07
CA LYS A 214 -35.17 19.88 -0.57
C LYS A 214 -34.80 18.53 0.07
N LYS A 215 -35.81 17.85 0.65
CA LYS A 215 -35.73 16.46 1.05
C LYS A 215 -35.18 15.66 -0.15
N ASN A 216 -33.90 15.27 -0.12
CA ASN A 216 -33.49 14.18 -0.95
C ASN A 216 -34.18 12.95 -0.34
N GLU A 217 -35.07 12.34 -1.09
CA GLU A 217 -35.70 11.06 -0.75
C GLU A 217 -34.60 9.99 -0.90
N TYR A 218 -33.73 9.89 0.11
CA TYR A 218 -33.01 8.64 0.36
C TYR A 218 -34.09 7.67 0.78
N GLY A 219 -34.29 6.57 0.01
CA GLY A 219 -35.28 5.55 0.36
C GLY A 219 -35.13 5.11 1.80
N VAL A 220 -36.17 4.53 2.39
CA VAL A 220 -36.13 3.99 3.76
C VAL A 220 -35.04 2.92 3.80
N ASN A 221 -33.87 3.29 4.30
CA ASN A 221 -32.69 2.42 4.32
C ASN A 221 -32.45 1.95 5.75
N ASP A 222 -32.69 0.66 5.98
CA ASP A 222 -32.55 -0.01 7.27
C ASP A 222 -31.07 -0.41 7.56
N TRP A 223 -30.12 0.00 6.71
CA TRP A 223 -28.71 -0.44 6.77
C TRP A 223 -27.92 0.12 7.99
N ASP A 224 -28.31 1.22 8.59
CA ASP A 224 -27.63 1.85 9.74
C ASP A 224 -28.42 1.65 11.06
N LYS A 225 -29.16 0.57 11.20
CA LYS A 225 -29.89 0.28 12.45
C LYS A 225 -29.05 -0.44 13.48
N ASP A 226 -28.19 -1.31 13.02
CA ASP A 226 -27.37 -2.17 13.89
C ASP A 226 -25.89 -2.04 13.51
N ILE A 227 -25.01 -2.17 14.51
CA ILE A 227 -23.55 -2.22 14.30
C ILE A 227 -23.19 -3.65 13.88
N PRO A 228 -22.52 -3.86 12.72
CA PRO A 228 -22.17 -5.19 12.20
C PRO A 228 -20.93 -5.76 12.91
N TYR A 229 -21.08 -6.19 14.14
CA TYR A 229 -19.96 -6.71 14.96
C TYR A 229 -19.23 -7.89 14.32
N GLU A 230 -19.93 -8.75 13.59
CA GLU A 230 -19.35 -9.87 12.85
C GLU A 230 -18.35 -9.39 11.80
N ALA A 231 -18.71 -8.37 11.03
CA ALA A 231 -17.81 -7.78 10.02
C ALA A 231 -16.61 -7.06 10.66
N ILE A 232 -16.82 -6.38 11.80
CA ILE A 232 -15.72 -5.77 12.56
C ILE A 232 -14.74 -6.84 13.07
N ASN A 233 -15.24 -7.96 13.59
CA ASN A 233 -14.40 -9.06 14.04
C ASN A 233 -13.63 -9.71 12.88
N LEU A 234 -14.26 -9.86 11.70
CA LEU A 234 -13.58 -10.34 10.48
C LEU A 234 -12.48 -9.37 10.06
N ALA A 235 -12.75 -8.07 10.02
CA ALA A 235 -11.76 -7.04 9.70
C ALA A 235 -10.51 -7.17 10.60
N LEU A 236 -10.69 -7.29 11.92
CA LEU A 236 -9.60 -7.44 12.87
C LEU A 236 -8.83 -8.76 12.74
N ALA A 237 -9.44 -9.81 12.17
CA ALA A 237 -8.80 -11.10 11.95
C ALA A 237 -8.02 -11.19 10.63
N LEU A 238 -8.33 -10.34 9.64
CA LEU A 238 -7.80 -10.42 8.29
C LEU A 238 -6.48 -9.64 8.11
N SER A 239 -6.21 -8.64 8.96
CA SER A 239 -4.96 -7.87 8.91
C SER A 239 -4.54 -7.41 10.31
N ASP A 240 -3.23 -7.37 10.55
CA ASP A 240 -2.64 -6.74 11.72
C ASP A 240 -2.79 -5.21 11.70
N PHE A 241 -3.05 -4.62 10.52
CA PHE A 241 -3.18 -3.18 10.31
C PHE A 241 -4.61 -2.80 9.95
N CYS A 242 -5.31 -2.22 10.90
CA CYS A 242 -6.72 -1.83 10.73
C CYS A 242 -6.93 -0.36 11.09
N VAL A 243 -7.76 0.31 10.29
CA VAL A 243 -8.31 1.65 10.54
C VAL A 243 -9.84 1.56 10.41
N LEU A 244 -10.54 1.76 11.53
CA LEU A 244 -11.98 1.60 11.64
C LEU A 244 -12.61 2.94 12.01
N TRP A 245 -13.36 3.54 11.09
CA TRP A 245 -14.05 4.81 11.30
C TRP A 245 -15.29 4.65 12.18
N GLY A 246 -15.73 5.73 12.84
CA GLY A 246 -16.88 5.71 13.74
C GLY A 246 -16.68 4.84 14.98
N ALA A 247 -15.46 4.46 15.27
CA ALA A 247 -15.12 3.52 16.33
C ALA A 247 -15.52 3.97 17.75
N ASN A 248 -15.79 5.24 17.95
CA ASN A 248 -16.37 5.75 19.20
C ASN A 248 -17.75 5.17 19.51
N TYR A 249 -18.51 4.67 18.53
CA TYR A 249 -19.82 4.06 18.71
C TYR A 249 -19.74 2.58 19.15
N TYR A 250 -18.58 1.94 18.97
CA TYR A 250 -18.36 0.53 19.31
C TYR A 250 -16.98 0.28 19.97
N ALA A 251 -16.45 1.30 20.64
CA ALA A 251 -15.11 1.23 21.28
C ALA A 251 -14.99 0.14 22.35
N ASP A 252 -16.10 -0.25 22.97
CA ASP A 252 -16.17 -1.32 23.98
C ASP A 252 -15.90 -2.72 23.39
N ARG A 253 -15.91 -2.87 22.07
CA ARG A 253 -15.66 -4.11 21.34
C ARG A 253 -14.28 -4.19 20.71
N LEU A 254 -13.53 -3.08 20.74
CA LEU A 254 -12.21 -2.99 20.13
C LEU A 254 -11.11 -3.21 21.18
N PRO A 255 -9.97 -3.80 20.77
CA PRO A 255 -8.80 -3.86 21.63
C PRO A 255 -8.33 -2.46 22.04
N PRO A 256 -7.69 -2.29 23.21
CA PRO A 256 -7.09 -1.01 23.59
C PRO A 256 -6.07 -0.57 22.53
N SER A 257 -6.14 0.70 22.11
CA SER A 257 -5.17 1.29 21.19
C SER A 257 -4.71 2.67 21.67
N SER A 258 -3.40 2.93 21.52
CA SER A 258 -2.81 4.26 21.74
C SER A 258 -2.92 5.18 20.51
N CYS A 259 -3.24 4.60 19.35
CA CYS A 259 -3.27 5.32 18.09
C CYS A 259 -4.71 5.49 17.58
N TRP A 260 -5.27 6.65 17.82
CA TRP A 260 -6.54 7.08 17.26
C TRP A 260 -6.32 8.17 16.22
N ILE A 261 -7.17 8.23 15.21
CA ILE A 261 -7.21 9.32 14.25
C ILE A 261 -8.43 10.18 14.56
N ALA A 262 -8.21 11.48 14.71
CA ALA A 262 -9.27 12.47 14.82
C ALA A 262 -9.32 13.27 13.51
N TRP A 263 -10.42 13.13 12.76
CA TRP A 263 -10.67 13.96 11.61
C TRP A 263 -11.42 15.23 12.02
N ASP A 264 -10.70 16.35 12.08
CA ASP A 264 -11.23 17.67 12.30
C ASP A 264 -11.86 18.19 10.99
N LYS A 265 -13.19 18.36 10.99
CA LYS A 265 -13.97 18.80 9.83
C LYS A 265 -13.92 20.30 9.56
N ASP A 266 -13.26 21.07 10.44
CA ASP A 266 -13.17 22.53 10.39
C ASP A 266 -14.55 23.20 10.22
N ASN A 267 -15.53 22.73 11.02
CA ASN A 267 -16.93 23.14 10.92
C ASN A 267 -17.23 24.53 11.52
N GLY A 268 -16.28 25.14 12.23
CA GLY A 268 -16.47 26.40 12.95
C GLY A 268 -17.48 26.29 14.09
N GLU A 269 -18.47 27.16 14.13
CA GLU A 269 -19.56 27.19 15.16
C GLU A 269 -20.84 26.44 14.70
N SER A 270 -20.69 25.38 13.88
CA SER A 270 -21.79 24.57 13.37
C SER A 270 -22.31 23.60 14.44
N ASP A 271 -23.63 23.30 14.43
CA ASP A 271 -24.24 22.27 15.29
C ASP A 271 -23.90 20.82 14.86
N PHE A 272 -23.15 20.64 13.78
CA PHE A 272 -22.68 19.31 13.34
C PHE A 272 -21.41 18.88 14.11
N ALA A 273 -21.16 17.58 14.16
CA ALA A 273 -19.99 17.03 14.82
C ALA A 273 -18.68 17.64 14.26
N ASP A 274 -17.87 18.21 15.14
CA ASP A 274 -16.59 18.84 14.78
C ASP A 274 -15.56 17.81 14.32
N VAL A 275 -15.65 16.60 14.86
CA VAL A 275 -14.63 15.54 14.71
C VAL A 275 -15.30 14.19 14.43
N GLU A 276 -14.74 13.42 13.52
CA GLU A 276 -14.95 11.97 13.45
C GLU A 276 -13.71 11.24 13.93
N LEU A 277 -13.92 10.07 14.57
CA LEU A 277 -12.85 9.29 15.17
C LEU A 277 -12.69 7.96 14.45
N ALA A 278 -11.42 7.59 14.17
CA ALA A 278 -11.09 6.23 13.78
C ALA A 278 -10.18 5.58 14.83
N TRP A 279 -10.49 4.35 15.17
CA TRP A 279 -9.59 3.46 15.92
C TRP A 279 -8.57 2.86 14.96
N THR A 280 -7.34 2.67 15.43
CA THR A 280 -6.33 1.95 14.65
C THR A 280 -5.64 0.89 15.50
N SER A 281 -5.21 -0.22 14.85
CA SER A 281 -4.40 -1.26 15.49
C SER A 281 -2.92 -0.87 15.66
N TYR A 282 -2.50 0.27 15.09
CA TYR A 282 -1.11 0.70 15.12
C TYR A 282 -0.63 1.08 16.52
N LYS A 283 0.63 0.74 16.84
CA LYS A 283 1.30 1.13 18.07
C LYS A 283 2.02 2.47 17.91
N LYS A 284 1.28 3.50 17.52
CA LYS A 284 1.79 4.88 17.31
C LYS A 284 1.01 5.85 18.21
N ALA A 285 1.43 7.10 18.26
CA ALA A 285 0.66 8.15 18.95
C ALA A 285 -0.58 8.53 18.13
N ALA A 286 -1.64 9.01 18.81
CA ALA A 286 -2.83 9.54 18.15
C ALA A 286 -2.49 10.67 17.16
N ARG A 287 -3.28 10.78 16.10
CA ARG A 287 -3.09 11.77 15.03
C ARG A 287 -4.34 12.59 14.82
N ILE A 288 -4.16 13.79 14.29
CA ILE A 288 -5.24 14.63 13.83
C ILE A 288 -5.03 14.95 12.35
N VAL A 289 -6.08 14.83 11.56
CA VAL A 289 -6.13 15.29 10.18
C VAL A 289 -7.19 16.39 10.07
N LYS A 290 -6.86 17.51 9.42
CA LYS A 290 -7.79 18.60 9.16
C LYS A 290 -8.17 18.57 7.70
N TRP A 291 -9.46 18.37 7.45
CA TRP A 291 -10.00 18.41 6.10
C TRP A 291 -11.44 18.93 6.15
N LYS A 292 -11.66 20.07 5.53
CA LYS A 292 -12.99 20.71 5.56
C LYS A 292 -13.98 19.95 4.70
N TRP A 293 -14.96 19.33 5.36
CA TRP A 293 -15.97 18.52 4.69
C TRP A 293 -17.32 18.60 5.45
N ALA A 294 -18.02 19.71 5.30
CA ALA A 294 -19.28 19.96 6.02
C ALA A 294 -20.41 20.21 5.03
N GLY A 295 -21.04 19.16 4.53
CA GLY A 295 -22.23 19.23 3.66
C GLY A 295 -22.06 20.16 2.47
N MET A 296 -22.47 21.44 2.62
CA MET A 296 -22.36 22.46 1.57
C MET A 296 -21.02 23.21 1.55
N LEU A 297 -20.14 23.02 2.54
CA LEU A 297 -18.84 23.67 2.65
C LEU A 297 -17.76 22.61 2.52
N GLN A 298 -16.99 22.68 1.45
CA GLN A 298 -15.88 21.77 1.14
C GLN A 298 -14.57 22.55 1.07
N GLN A 299 -13.43 21.84 1.13
CA GLN A 299 -12.09 22.44 1.05
C GLN A 299 -11.95 23.25 -0.26
N ASP A 300 -12.42 22.70 -1.37
CA ASP A 300 -12.48 23.40 -2.66
C ASP A 300 -13.92 23.85 -3.00
N MET A 301 -14.21 25.11 -2.70
CA MET A 301 -15.51 25.73 -3.00
C MET A 301 -15.70 26.09 -4.47
N LYS A 302 -14.64 26.01 -5.33
CA LYS A 302 -14.75 26.30 -6.76
C LYS A 302 -15.26 25.07 -7.52
N ASN A 303 -14.92 23.87 -7.03
CA ASN A 303 -15.32 22.57 -7.59
C ASN A 303 -16.24 21.86 -6.61
N LYS A 304 -17.31 22.52 -6.18
CA LYS A 304 -18.23 22.00 -5.18
C LYS A 304 -18.99 20.78 -5.66
N GLU A 305 -18.86 19.69 -4.95
CA GLU A 305 -19.49 18.41 -5.25
C GLU A 305 -20.92 18.29 -4.72
N LYS A 306 -21.75 17.55 -5.47
CA LYS A 306 -23.07 17.13 -5.04
C LYS A 306 -22.93 15.83 -4.24
N ARG A 307 -23.21 15.86 -2.94
CA ARG A 307 -23.28 14.66 -2.11
C ARG A 307 -24.33 13.69 -2.63
N VAL A 308 -23.93 12.46 -2.97
CA VAL A 308 -24.81 11.39 -3.45
C VAL A 308 -25.07 10.37 -2.35
N HIS A 309 -24.09 10.14 -1.44
CA HIS A 309 -24.25 9.26 -0.29
C HIS A 309 -24.26 10.05 1.03
N PRO A 310 -25.14 9.74 2.01
CA PRO A 310 -25.26 10.50 3.26
C PRO A 310 -23.98 10.47 4.13
N THR A 311 -23.18 9.42 4.04
CA THR A 311 -21.93 9.23 4.83
C THR A 311 -20.68 9.28 3.97
N GLN A 312 -20.73 9.86 2.76
CA GLN A 312 -19.57 9.99 1.88
C GLN A 312 -18.39 10.68 2.58
N LYS A 313 -17.23 10.04 2.57
CA LYS A 313 -15.96 10.60 3.03
C LYS A 313 -15.11 11.09 1.85
N PRO A 314 -14.28 12.14 2.03
CA PRO A 314 -13.36 12.58 0.98
C PRO A 314 -12.30 11.53 0.70
N THR A 315 -11.94 11.35 -0.57
CA THR A 315 -10.89 10.45 -1.02
C THR A 315 -9.55 10.78 -0.37
N ALA A 316 -9.22 12.07 -0.25
CA ALA A 316 -8.02 12.57 0.41
C ALA A 316 -7.83 12.08 1.87
N LEU A 317 -8.90 11.71 2.56
CA LEU A 317 -8.80 11.16 3.91
C LEU A 317 -8.18 9.75 3.90
N ALA A 318 -8.56 8.92 2.94
CA ALA A 318 -7.97 7.60 2.76
C ALA A 318 -6.50 7.71 2.28
N GLU A 319 -6.22 8.60 1.30
CA GLU A 319 -4.86 8.89 0.83
C GLU A 319 -3.94 9.31 1.99
N TRP A 320 -4.42 10.23 2.86
CA TRP A 320 -3.66 10.65 4.04
C TRP A 320 -3.36 9.49 4.99
N VAL A 321 -4.32 8.58 5.19
CA VAL A 321 -4.10 7.38 6.03
C VAL A 321 -3.08 6.45 5.38
N PHE A 322 -3.18 6.20 4.08
CA PHE A 322 -2.27 5.32 3.35
C PHE A 322 -0.83 5.84 3.38
N ASP A 323 -0.64 7.15 3.23
CA ASP A 323 0.67 7.80 3.37
C ASP A 323 1.20 7.70 4.80
N LYS A 324 0.36 8.05 5.80
CA LYS A 324 0.80 8.18 7.19
C LYS A 324 1.07 6.86 7.89
N PHE A 325 0.43 5.77 7.44
CA PHE A 325 0.43 4.49 8.11
C PHE A 325 1.01 3.35 7.26
N SER A 326 1.61 3.66 6.11
CA SER A 326 2.26 2.67 5.24
C SER A 326 1.35 1.46 4.97
N ALA A 327 0.25 1.71 4.28
CA ALA A 327 -0.85 0.75 4.12
C ALA A 327 -0.50 -0.57 3.39
N GLY A 328 0.71 -0.70 2.86
CA GLY A 328 1.05 -1.80 1.95
C GLY A 328 0.35 -1.66 0.58
N THR A 329 0.19 -2.75 -0.16
CA THR A 329 -0.37 -2.72 -1.52
C THR A 329 -1.83 -3.14 -1.60
N VAL A 330 -2.31 -4.02 -0.71
CA VAL A 330 -3.68 -4.56 -0.74
C VAL A 330 -4.50 -4.01 0.42
N VAL A 331 -5.50 -3.19 0.09
CA VAL A 331 -6.42 -2.56 1.06
C VAL A 331 -7.78 -3.24 0.97
N LEU A 332 -8.34 -3.64 2.12
CA LEU A 332 -9.70 -4.17 2.23
C LEU A 332 -10.64 -3.12 2.82
N ASP A 333 -11.74 -2.85 2.10
CA ASP A 333 -12.87 -2.07 2.59
C ASP A 333 -14.15 -2.90 2.54
N LEU A 334 -14.71 -3.22 3.70
CA LEU A 334 -15.91 -4.05 3.84
C LEU A 334 -17.22 -3.26 3.68
N PHE A 335 -17.16 -1.92 3.57
CA PHE A 335 -18.34 -1.04 3.48
C PHE A 335 -18.08 0.06 2.44
N GLY A 336 -18.12 -0.32 1.16
CA GLY A 336 -17.68 0.51 0.03
C GLY A 336 -18.38 1.86 -0.13
N GLY A 337 -19.68 1.91 0.21
CA GLY A 337 -20.48 3.12 0.10
C GLY A 337 -20.44 3.72 -1.31
N SER A 338 -19.84 4.91 -1.46
CA SER A 338 -19.66 5.56 -2.76
C SER A 338 -18.32 5.24 -3.45
N GLY A 339 -17.45 4.40 -2.85
CA GLY A 339 -16.19 3.96 -3.43
C GLY A 339 -14.99 4.90 -3.22
N SER A 340 -15.03 5.79 -2.22
CA SER A 340 -13.92 6.72 -1.96
C SER A 340 -12.60 6.00 -1.70
N THR A 341 -12.63 4.88 -0.96
CA THR A 341 -11.45 4.05 -0.69
C THR A 341 -10.87 3.46 -1.97
N LEU A 342 -11.72 3.02 -2.91
CA LEU A 342 -11.28 2.44 -4.18
C LEU A 342 -10.58 3.50 -5.06
N ILE A 343 -11.13 4.71 -5.14
CA ILE A 343 -10.50 5.81 -5.88
C ILE A 343 -9.16 6.21 -5.22
N ALA A 344 -9.09 6.26 -3.88
CA ALA A 344 -7.83 6.51 -3.18
C ALA A 344 -6.77 5.43 -3.49
N CYS A 345 -7.19 4.16 -3.57
CA CYS A 345 -6.30 3.05 -3.95
C CYS A 345 -5.82 3.19 -5.41
N GLU A 346 -6.70 3.49 -6.37
CA GLU A 346 -6.30 3.74 -7.77
C GLU A 346 -5.30 4.90 -7.85
N LYS A 347 -5.56 6.03 -7.18
CA LYS A 347 -4.66 7.19 -7.14
C LYS A 347 -3.28 6.90 -6.57
N THR A 348 -3.23 6.01 -5.59
CA THR A 348 -2.00 5.70 -4.83
C THR A 348 -1.37 4.37 -5.24
N ALA A 349 -1.75 3.82 -6.42
CA ALA A 349 -1.24 2.57 -6.98
C ALA A 349 -1.33 1.38 -6.00
N ARG A 350 -2.49 1.25 -5.29
CA ARG A 350 -2.82 0.14 -4.40
C ARG A 350 -3.98 -0.66 -4.97
N ASP A 351 -4.05 -1.93 -4.62
CA ASP A 351 -5.16 -2.81 -4.95
C ASP A 351 -6.25 -2.69 -3.89
N CYS A 352 -7.50 -2.50 -4.30
CA CYS A 352 -8.65 -2.43 -3.41
C CYS A 352 -9.49 -3.70 -3.52
N LEU A 353 -9.74 -4.33 -2.38
CA LEU A 353 -10.77 -5.37 -2.22
C LEU A 353 -11.95 -4.72 -1.51
N MET A 354 -13.05 -4.49 -2.21
CA MET A 354 -14.18 -3.72 -1.70
C MET A 354 -15.45 -4.54 -1.69
N MET A 355 -16.22 -4.43 -0.60
CA MET A 355 -17.56 -5.01 -0.50
C MET A 355 -18.59 -3.92 -0.32
N GLU A 356 -19.70 -4.07 -1.02
CA GLU A 356 -20.86 -3.18 -0.88
C GLU A 356 -22.14 -4.03 -0.90
N LEU A 357 -23.07 -3.70 0.01
CA LEU A 357 -24.29 -4.49 0.18
C LEU A 357 -25.36 -4.16 -0.87
N ASP A 358 -25.48 -2.87 -1.22
CA ASP A 358 -26.54 -2.39 -2.12
C ASP A 358 -26.08 -2.47 -3.58
N PRO A 359 -26.77 -3.23 -4.45
CA PRO A 359 -26.45 -3.31 -5.87
C PRO A 359 -26.38 -1.95 -6.58
N LYS A 360 -27.19 -0.97 -6.18
CA LYS A 360 -27.18 0.38 -6.76
C LYS A 360 -25.87 1.10 -6.47
N TYR A 361 -25.35 0.97 -5.24
CA TYR A 361 -24.06 1.57 -4.89
C TYR A 361 -22.89 0.81 -5.51
N CYS A 362 -23.01 -0.49 -5.74
CA CYS A 362 -22.02 -1.21 -6.57
C CYS A 362 -21.93 -0.62 -7.98
N ASP A 363 -23.07 -0.34 -8.63
CA ASP A 363 -23.07 0.31 -9.95
C ASP A 363 -22.47 1.73 -9.88
N VAL A 364 -22.77 2.49 -8.83
CA VAL A 364 -22.13 3.82 -8.60
C VAL A 364 -20.61 3.70 -8.51
N ILE A 365 -20.10 2.73 -7.77
CA ILE A 365 -18.65 2.49 -7.62
C ILE A 365 -18.01 2.15 -8.97
N VAL A 366 -18.65 1.26 -9.75
CA VAL A 366 -18.21 0.86 -11.09
C VAL A 366 -18.14 2.08 -12.01
N ASP A 367 -19.23 2.86 -12.09
CA ASP A 367 -19.32 4.03 -12.97
C ASP A 367 -18.31 5.12 -12.55
N ARG A 368 -18.14 5.35 -11.25
CA ARG A 368 -17.17 6.29 -10.70
C ARG A 368 -15.75 5.92 -11.12
N TRP A 369 -15.35 4.66 -10.94
CA TRP A 369 -14.03 4.18 -11.33
C TRP A 369 -13.80 4.25 -12.84
N GLN A 370 -14.81 3.86 -13.64
CA GLN A 370 -14.73 3.95 -15.10
C GLN A 370 -14.57 5.41 -15.56
N SER A 371 -15.33 6.33 -14.97
CA SER A 371 -15.24 7.77 -15.29
C SER A 371 -13.90 8.35 -14.88
N PHE A 372 -13.38 7.96 -13.70
CA PHE A 372 -12.12 8.43 -13.18
C PHE A 372 -10.92 7.93 -14.00
N THR A 373 -10.92 6.64 -14.39
CA THR A 373 -9.77 6.00 -15.05
C THR A 373 -9.85 5.97 -16.58
N GLY A 374 -11.05 6.09 -17.15
CA GLY A 374 -11.31 5.82 -18.59
C GLY A 374 -11.23 4.34 -18.96
N LYS A 375 -11.05 3.44 -17.99
CA LYS A 375 -11.01 1.98 -18.20
C LYS A 375 -12.43 1.39 -18.11
N THR A 376 -12.60 0.14 -18.54
CA THR A 376 -13.87 -0.60 -18.45
C THR A 376 -13.78 -1.67 -17.36
N ALA A 377 -14.77 -1.73 -16.49
CA ALA A 377 -14.91 -2.78 -15.49
C ALA A 377 -15.46 -4.07 -16.12
N GLU A 378 -15.06 -5.21 -15.61
CA GLU A 378 -15.47 -6.52 -16.09
C GLU A 378 -16.17 -7.30 -14.98
N LEU A 379 -17.33 -7.90 -15.30
CA LEU A 379 -18.01 -8.80 -14.37
C LEU A 379 -17.29 -10.16 -14.36
N GLU A 380 -16.85 -10.61 -13.18
CA GLU A 380 -16.25 -11.94 -13.02
C GLU A 380 -17.30 -13.01 -13.32
N ARG A 381 -17.11 -13.76 -14.40
CA ARG A 381 -17.98 -14.89 -14.72
C ARG A 381 -17.59 -16.07 -13.83
N PRO A 382 -18.56 -16.77 -13.19
CA PRO A 382 -18.27 -18.05 -12.56
C PRO A 382 -17.57 -18.96 -13.58
N LEU A 383 -16.49 -19.63 -13.20
CA LEU A 383 -15.91 -20.70 -14.02
C LEU A 383 -17.04 -21.69 -14.31
N GLU A 384 -17.43 -21.82 -15.58
CA GLU A 384 -18.35 -22.89 -15.99
C GLU A 384 -17.69 -24.20 -15.55
N VAL A 385 -18.32 -24.89 -14.60
CA VAL A 385 -17.93 -26.24 -14.24
C VAL A 385 -18.22 -27.08 -15.46
N VAL A 386 -17.24 -27.33 -16.30
CA VAL A 386 -17.31 -28.29 -17.38
C VAL A 386 -17.44 -29.65 -16.70
N ASN A 387 -18.71 -30.07 -16.51
CA ASN A 387 -19.03 -31.45 -16.14
C ASN A 387 -18.56 -32.33 -17.29
N GLY A 388 -17.38 -32.96 -17.16
CA GLY A 388 -16.88 -33.98 -18.06
C GLY A 388 -17.49 -35.34 -17.74
#